data_a210b9304c72fc2364a22aded10e56eb
#
_entry.id   a210b9304c72fc2364a22aded10e56eb
#
_cell.length_a   1.000
_cell.length_b   1.000
_cell.length_c   1.000
_cell.angle_alpha   90.00
_cell.angle_beta   90.00
_cell.angle_gamma   90.00
#
_symmetry.space_group_name_H-M   'P 1'
#
loop_
_entity.id
_entity.type
_entity.pdbx_description
1 polymer ?
#
loop_
_entity_poly.entity_id
_entity_poly.type
_entity_poly.pdbx_seq_one_letter_code
_entity_poly.pdbx_strand_id
1 'polypeptide(L)'
;MAKRDYYEVLGVEKGADQEAIKRAYRKLAVKYHPDRNPGDKEAEEKFREATEAYEVLSDDKKRPLYDQYGFAGVDGMDQGGGGAQYSHAFHDFSDLFGGAGGGFSDIFDSIFGGGFGGGARGGAGGRSSGPAAGASLRYDLHIQFKDAVYGTNADIHFKHNEACSVCKGSGAAPGASKKTCPTCNGVGQVRQGNGFFTIQQTCPKCGGKGAVVDKPCASCRGSGIQEKSKAMSLKIPAGIDNGKRIVIRGQGDAGENGGPAGDLVVVLHVESHPNFERDGNDLYCAVPISIAQAALGCEISITSLDGKKVTIKVPDGTANGKLLRIKGEGVPVSNSTRKGDLYVKIMVQVPSRLSSKQKELLKQYMELENPPSEPQLMPLSQLSS
;
A
#
# COMPACT_ATOMS: atom_id res chain seq x y z
N MET A 1 1.72 41.35 -1.13
CA MET A 1 2.85 41.55 -0.20
C MET A 1 4.13 41.32 -0.98
N ALA A 2 5.21 42.10 -0.71
CA ALA A 2 6.49 41.86 -1.38
C ALA A 2 7.04 40.47 -0.96
N LYS A 3 7.44 39.63 -1.91
CA LYS A 3 8.08 38.33 -1.62
C LYS A 3 9.37 38.57 -0.86
N ARG A 4 9.64 37.87 0.23
CA ARG A 4 10.87 37.90 1.00
C ARG A 4 11.97 37.15 0.27
N ASP A 5 13.22 37.63 0.40
CA ASP A 5 14.40 36.97 -0.18
C ASP A 5 14.47 35.49 0.30
N TYR A 6 14.73 34.55 -0.60
CA TYR A 6 14.76 33.14 -0.29
C TYR A 6 15.85 32.73 0.71
N TYR A 7 16.97 33.44 0.72
CA TYR A 7 18.04 33.27 1.73
C TYR A 7 17.56 33.70 3.12
N GLU A 8 16.81 34.82 3.18
CA GLU A 8 16.20 35.30 4.43
C GLU A 8 15.09 34.34 4.93
N VAL A 9 14.29 33.80 4.03
CA VAL A 9 13.24 32.83 4.38
C VAL A 9 13.83 31.58 5.03
N LEU A 10 14.94 31.07 4.50
CA LEU A 10 15.64 29.92 5.08
C LEU A 10 16.54 30.27 6.26
N GLY A 11 16.84 31.57 6.47
CA GLY A 11 17.75 32.06 7.52
C GLY A 11 19.19 31.65 7.27
N VAL A 12 19.65 31.70 6.02
CA VAL A 12 21.02 31.40 5.61
C VAL A 12 21.64 32.61 4.86
N GLU A 13 22.96 32.71 4.84
CA GLU A 13 23.65 33.76 4.12
C GLU A 13 23.65 33.53 2.60
N LYS A 14 23.71 34.65 1.82
CA LYS A 14 23.87 34.52 0.35
C LYS A 14 25.22 33.86 0.06
N GLY A 15 25.19 32.78 -0.71
CA GLY A 15 26.37 31.97 -0.99
C GLY A 15 26.54 30.73 -0.09
N ALA A 16 25.62 30.47 0.85
CA ALA A 16 25.64 29.27 1.65
C ALA A 16 25.74 28.00 0.78
N ASP A 17 26.42 26.96 1.28
CA ASP A 17 26.55 25.71 0.60
C ASP A 17 25.22 24.92 0.56
N GLN A 18 25.12 23.95 -0.32
CA GLN A 18 23.93 23.12 -0.48
C GLN A 18 23.55 22.39 0.80
N GLU A 19 24.54 21.98 1.61
CA GLU A 19 24.28 21.28 2.87
C GLU A 19 23.71 22.22 3.95
N ALA A 20 24.16 23.48 3.99
CA ALA A 20 23.62 24.50 4.90
C ALA A 20 22.15 24.82 4.54
N ILE A 21 21.87 25.01 3.24
CA ILE A 21 20.51 25.23 2.73
C ILE A 21 19.60 24.04 3.10
N LYS A 22 20.04 22.82 2.87
CA LYS A 22 19.29 21.60 3.22
C LYS A 22 19.05 21.46 4.72
N ARG A 23 20.04 21.77 5.54
CA ARG A 23 19.92 21.76 7.02
C ARG A 23 18.94 22.81 7.53
N ALA A 24 18.99 24.03 6.98
CA ALA A 24 18.08 25.10 7.35
C ALA A 24 16.63 24.77 7.00
N TYR A 25 16.39 24.30 5.77
CA TYR A 25 15.09 23.84 5.34
C TYR A 25 14.50 22.74 6.25
N ARG A 26 15.29 21.70 6.58
CA ARG A 26 14.83 20.63 7.47
C ARG A 26 14.37 21.15 8.83
N LYS A 27 15.10 22.10 9.41
CA LYS A 27 14.70 22.72 10.70
C LYS A 27 13.36 23.44 10.59
N LEU A 28 13.14 24.19 9.52
CA LEU A 28 11.90 24.93 9.29
C LEU A 28 10.74 23.98 8.95
N ALA A 29 10.98 22.97 8.13
CA ALA A 29 9.99 21.96 7.77
C ALA A 29 9.48 21.18 8.99
N VAL A 30 10.36 20.75 9.91
CA VAL A 30 9.96 20.10 11.17
C VAL A 30 9.22 21.06 12.11
N LYS A 31 9.63 22.34 12.15
CA LYS A 31 9.03 23.34 13.04
C LYS A 31 7.61 23.72 12.59
N TYR A 32 7.40 23.90 11.30
CA TYR A 32 6.13 24.37 10.73
C TYR A 32 5.34 23.27 10.03
N HIS A 33 5.64 22.00 10.33
CA HIS A 33 4.91 20.85 9.76
C HIS A 33 3.41 20.92 10.11
N PRO A 34 2.49 20.70 9.14
CA PRO A 34 1.06 20.78 9.38
C PRO A 34 0.57 19.77 10.44
N ASP A 35 1.17 18.58 10.53
CA ASP A 35 0.81 17.60 11.57
C ASP A 35 1.18 18.06 12.99
N ARG A 36 2.16 18.94 13.12
CA ARG A 36 2.57 19.50 14.43
C ARG A 36 1.85 20.80 14.77
N ASN A 37 1.32 21.49 13.76
CA ASN A 37 0.62 22.76 13.88
C ASN A 37 -0.74 22.71 13.16
N PRO A 38 -1.64 21.81 13.55
CA PRO A 38 -2.92 21.62 12.85
C PRO A 38 -3.78 22.87 12.97
N GLY A 39 -4.17 23.45 11.81
CA GLY A 39 -5.03 24.63 11.74
C GLY A 39 -4.33 25.99 11.92
N ASP A 40 -3.02 26.05 12.08
CA ASP A 40 -2.23 27.29 12.16
C ASP A 40 -1.85 27.77 10.75
N LYS A 41 -2.59 28.78 10.26
CA LYS A 41 -2.37 29.38 8.94
C LYS A 41 -1.01 30.06 8.78
N GLU A 42 -0.46 30.65 9.87
CA GLU A 42 0.86 31.25 9.81
C GLU A 42 1.97 30.20 9.67
N ALA A 43 1.81 29.04 10.33
CA ALA A 43 2.73 27.93 10.19
C ALA A 43 2.68 27.35 8.77
N GLU A 44 1.48 27.24 8.18
CA GLU A 44 1.27 26.78 6.80
C GLU A 44 1.93 27.73 5.77
N GLU A 45 1.75 29.05 5.93
CA GLU A 45 2.39 30.05 5.06
C GLU A 45 3.93 29.97 5.15
N LYS A 46 4.48 29.89 6.37
CA LYS A 46 5.93 29.76 6.58
C LYS A 46 6.49 28.46 6.03
N PHE A 47 5.74 27.38 6.12
CA PHE A 47 6.13 26.10 5.53
C PHE A 47 6.18 26.19 4.00
N ARG A 48 5.16 26.80 3.38
CA ARG A 48 5.10 27.00 1.93
C ARG A 48 6.25 27.91 1.43
N GLU A 49 6.50 29.04 2.10
CA GLU A 49 7.61 29.94 1.76
C GLU A 49 8.96 29.23 1.87
N ALA A 50 9.18 28.44 2.92
CA ALA A 50 10.41 27.69 3.11
C ALA A 50 10.60 26.60 2.03
N THR A 51 9.51 25.96 1.57
CA THR A 51 9.56 24.96 0.51
C THR A 51 9.88 25.60 -0.84
N GLU A 52 9.25 26.73 -1.18
CA GLU A 52 9.53 27.50 -2.40
C GLU A 52 10.99 27.97 -2.42
N ALA A 53 11.48 28.50 -1.31
CA ALA A 53 12.86 28.94 -1.17
C ALA A 53 13.88 27.79 -1.35
N TYR A 54 13.60 26.64 -0.76
CA TYR A 54 14.45 25.44 -0.89
C TYR A 54 14.47 24.91 -2.32
N GLU A 55 13.34 24.89 -3.01
CA GLU A 55 13.24 24.42 -4.40
C GLU A 55 14.14 25.26 -5.33
N VAL A 56 14.15 26.56 -5.15
CA VAL A 56 14.97 27.45 -6.00
C VAL A 56 16.45 27.38 -5.61
N LEU A 57 16.78 27.39 -4.34
CA LEU A 57 18.17 27.45 -3.86
C LEU A 57 18.88 26.10 -3.90
N SER A 58 18.16 24.98 -3.95
CA SER A 58 18.75 23.64 -4.07
C SER A 58 19.03 23.22 -5.52
N ASP A 59 18.44 23.89 -6.50
CA ASP A 59 18.63 23.57 -7.92
C ASP A 59 19.83 24.33 -8.51
N ASP A 60 20.79 23.58 -9.05
CA ASP A 60 22.03 24.12 -9.64
C ASP A 60 21.79 25.04 -10.83
N LYS A 61 20.60 25.02 -11.46
CA LYS A 61 20.23 25.88 -12.58
C LYS A 61 19.40 27.09 -12.15
N LYS A 62 18.46 26.89 -11.20
CA LYS A 62 17.58 27.98 -10.72
C LYS A 62 18.31 28.93 -9.80
N ARG A 63 19.20 28.42 -8.93
CA ARG A 63 19.95 29.24 -7.98
C ARG A 63 20.79 30.35 -8.65
N PRO A 64 21.62 30.08 -9.69
CA PRO A 64 22.36 31.13 -10.36
C PRO A 64 21.48 32.20 -11.00
N LEU A 65 20.32 31.81 -11.52
CA LEU A 65 19.36 32.74 -12.12
C LEU A 65 18.68 33.61 -11.05
N TYR A 66 18.38 33.02 -9.90
CA TYR A 66 17.85 33.75 -8.77
C TYR A 66 18.90 34.73 -8.21
N ASP A 67 20.16 34.31 -8.08
CA ASP A 67 21.25 35.14 -7.60
C ASP A 67 21.54 36.35 -8.53
N GLN A 68 21.32 36.16 -9.83
CA GLN A 68 21.60 37.20 -10.84
C GLN A 68 20.40 38.11 -11.13
N TYR A 69 19.20 37.60 -11.16
CA TYR A 69 17.98 38.30 -11.60
C TYR A 69 16.88 38.37 -10.54
N GLY A 70 17.11 37.82 -9.34
CA GLY A 70 16.12 37.74 -8.28
C GLY A 70 14.91 36.90 -8.69
N PHE A 71 13.75 37.26 -8.19
CA PHE A 71 12.48 36.58 -8.50
C PHE A 71 12.15 36.55 -10.00
N ALA A 72 12.50 37.64 -10.73
CA ALA A 72 12.26 37.73 -12.17
C ALA A 72 13.01 36.65 -12.98
N GLY A 73 14.14 36.14 -12.47
CA GLY A 73 14.91 35.08 -13.11
C GLY A 73 14.30 33.69 -12.97
N VAL A 74 13.42 33.50 -12.00
CA VAL A 74 12.78 32.20 -11.71
C VAL A 74 11.29 32.17 -12.08
N ASP A 75 10.57 33.30 -11.97
CA ASP A 75 9.14 33.41 -12.33
C ASP A 75 8.91 33.23 -13.86
N GLY A 76 9.91 33.49 -14.71
CA GLY A 76 9.84 33.32 -16.16
C GLY A 76 10.05 31.88 -16.67
N MET A 77 10.64 31.00 -15.88
CA MET A 77 10.90 29.60 -16.26
C MET A 77 9.69 28.67 -16.08
N ASP A 78 8.72 29.08 -15.32
CA ASP A 78 7.49 28.29 -15.07
C ASP A 78 6.48 28.37 -16.22
N GLN A 79 6.65 29.31 -17.16
CA GLN A 79 5.74 29.49 -18.30
C GLN A 79 6.20 28.83 -19.61
N GLY A 80 7.37 28.21 -19.67
CA GLY A 80 7.97 27.65 -20.87
C GLY A 80 8.33 26.18 -20.76
N GLY A 81 7.36 25.28 -20.89
CA GLY A 81 7.52 23.91 -21.41
C GLY A 81 8.50 22.99 -20.70
N GLY A 82 8.04 22.13 -19.81
CA GLY A 82 8.78 20.96 -19.38
C GLY A 82 8.38 20.40 -18.02
N GLY A 83 7.24 19.76 -17.94
CA GLY A 83 6.73 19.08 -16.71
C GLY A 83 7.52 17.85 -16.27
N ALA A 84 8.84 17.80 -16.45
CA ALA A 84 9.66 16.64 -16.12
C ALA A 84 10.68 16.86 -15.00
N GLN A 85 10.77 18.05 -14.42
CA GLN A 85 11.82 18.38 -13.45
C GLN A 85 11.34 18.49 -11.99
N TYR A 86 10.04 18.40 -11.74
CA TYR A 86 9.47 18.43 -10.38
C TYR A 86 9.74 17.14 -9.57
N SER A 87 10.16 16.06 -10.23
CA SER A 87 10.28 14.76 -9.58
C SER A 87 11.52 14.56 -8.71
N HIS A 88 12.60 15.29 -8.92
CA HIS A 88 13.85 15.05 -8.19
C HIS A 88 13.85 15.56 -6.75
N ALA A 89 13.34 16.79 -6.50
CA ALA A 89 13.24 17.30 -5.12
C ALA A 89 12.22 16.53 -4.28
N PHE A 90 11.18 15.96 -4.93
CA PHE A 90 10.17 15.13 -4.29
C PHE A 90 10.64 13.70 -4.02
N HIS A 91 11.48 13.11 -4.86
CA HIS A 91 12.07 11.79 -4.59
C HIS A 91 12.99 11.84 -3.37
N ASP A 92 13.83 12.85 -3.25
CA ASP A 92 14.70 13.05 -2.07
C ASP A 92 13.89 13.31 -0.79
N PHE A 93 12.73 13.98 -0.90
CA PHE A 93 11.84 14.23 0.23
C PHE A 93 11.00 13.00 0.60
N SER A 94 10.52 12.24 -0.37
CA SER A 94 9.78 10.98 -0.16
C SER A 94 10.66 9.92 0.48
N ASP A 95 11.92 9.80 0.08
CA ASP A 95 12.88 8.86 0.67
C ASP A 95 13.30 9.27 2.08
N LEU A 96 13.28 10.58 2.38
CA LEU A 96 13.66 11.08 3.70
C LEU A 96 12.52 11.04 4.73
N PHE A 97 11.26 11.13 4.27
CA PHE A 97 10.05 11.15 5.12
C PHE A 97 9.08 10.01 4.83
N GLY A 98 9.36 9.14 3.88
CA GLY A 98 8.52 8.00 3.45
C GLY A 98 8.35 6.88 4.46
N GLY A 99 8.67 7.13 5.73
CA GLY A 99 8.46 6.20 6.84
C GLY A 99 7.20 6.42 7.67
N ALA A 100 6.42 7.48 7.45
CA ALA A 100 5.24 7.76 8.28
C ALA A 100 4.16 8.52 7.50
N GLY A 101 3.13 7.84 7.04
CA GLY A 101 1.80 8.39 6.78
C GLY A 101 1.51 8.89 5.36
N GLY A 102 0.87 8.04 4.56
CA GLY A 102 0.41 8.28 3.20
C GLY A 102 -0.77 9.25 3.04
N GLY A 103 -0.67 10.51 3.48
CA GLY A 103 -1.74 11.50 3.32
C GLY A 103 -1.34 12.80 2.62
N PHE A 104 -0.05 13.06 2.46
CA PHE A 104 0.41 14.36 2.00
C PHE A 104 0.51 14.50 0.47
N SER A 105 0.69 13.39 -0.23
CA SER A 105 0.73 13.36 -1.71
C SER A 105 -0.62 13.76 -2.32
N ASP A 106 -1.73 13.31 -1.73
CA ASP A 106 -3.07 13.60 -2.25
C ASP A 106 -3.51 15.06 -2.00
N ILE A 107 -3.04 15.67 -0.90
CA ILE A 107 -3.36 17.07 -0.58
C ILE A 107 -2.54 18.02 -1.46
N PHE A 108 -1.29 17.67 -1.74
CA PHE A 108 -0.43 18.47 -2.61
C PHE A 108 -0.87 18.42 -4.08
N ASP A 109 -1.25 17.25 -4.58
CA ASP A 109 -1.82 17.08 -5.92
C ASP A 109 -3.17 17.82 -6.08
N SER A 110 -3.96 17.89 -5.00
CA SER A 110 -5.22 18.64 -4.99
C SER A 110 -5.03 20.17 -4.95
N ILE A 111 -4.00 20.67 -4.29
CA ILE A 111 -3.74 22.12 -4.13
C ILE A 111 -2.90 22.68 -5.28
N PHE A 112 -1.91 21.92 -5.77
CA PHE A 112 -1.01 22.37 -6.83
C PHE A 112 -1.30 21.78 -8.21
N GLY A 113 -1.93 20.60 -8.30
CA GLY A 113 -2.33 19.99 -9.56
C GLY A 113 -3.67 20.44 -10.12
N GLY A 114 -4.54 21.07 -9.31
CA GLY A 114 -5.93 21.34 -9.67
C GLY A 114 -6.36 22.80 -9.82
N GLY A 115 -5.51 23.82 -9.56
CA GLY A 115 -5.98 25.17 -9.34
C GLY A 115 -5.55 26.29 -10.28
N PHE A 116 -4.59 26.12 -11.17
CA PHE A 116 -4.15 27.25 -12.02
C PHE A 116 -3.77 26.82 -13.42
N GLY A 117 -4.72 26.70 -14.31
CA GLY A 117 -4.48 26.46 -15.71
C GLY A 117 -5.68 25.90 -16.43
N GLY A 118 -6.74 26.70 -16.57
CA GLY A 118 -7.80 26.46 -17.53
C GLY A 118 -7.24 26.40 -18.95
N GLY A 119 -6.90 25.23 -19.39
CA GLY A 119 -6.47 24.90 -20.72
C GLY A 119 -6.67 23.41 -20.91
N ALA A 120 -7.91 23.01 -21.17
CA ALA A 120 -8.21 21.69 -21.65
C ALA A 120 -7.45 21.43 -22.96
N ARG A 121 -6.21 21.03 -22.84
CA ARG A 121 -5.56 20.20 -23.84
C ARG A 121 -5.70 18.76 -23.35
N GLY A 122 -6.86 18.20 -23.61
CA GLY A 122 -7.01 16.77 -23.75
C GLY A 122 -5.91 16.29 -24.68
N GLY A 123 -4.83 15.82 -24.12
CA GLY A 123 -3.89 14.96 -24.81
C GLY A 123 -4.73 13.76 -25.22
N ALA A 124 -5.32 13.86 -26.42
CA ALA A 124 -5.73 12.69 -27.14
C ALA A 124 -4.48 11.83 -27.24
N GLY A 125 -4.36 10.87 -26.33
CA GLY A 125 -3.35 9.83 -26.39
C GLY A 125 -3.54 9.14 -27.73
N GLY A 126 -2.80 9.62 -28.73
CA GLY A 126 -2.62 8.89 -29.95
C GLY A 126 -2.08 7.55 -29.48
N ARG A 127 -2.88 6.49 -29.60
CA ARG A 127 -2.42 5.13 -29.38
C ARG A 127 -1.24 4.97 -30.31
N SER A 128 -0.04 5.02 -29.73
CA SER A 128 1.17 4.79 -30.49
C SER A 128 1.00 3.40 -31.10
N SER A 129 1.14 3.30 -32.41
CA SER A 129 1.12 2.03 -33.12
C SER A 129 2.34 1.14 -32.80
N GLY A 130 3.12 1.53 -31.78
CA GLY A 130 4.26 0.78 -31.26
C GLY A 130 3.87 -0.37 -30.34
N PRO A 131 4.86 -1.19 -29.94
CA PRO A 131 4.67 -2.25 -28.96
C PRO A 131 4.17 -1.65 -27.63
N ALA A 132 3.04 -2.13 -27.14
CA ALA A 132 2.49 -1.74 -25.84
C ALA A 132 2.47 -2.93 -24.88
N ALA A 133 2.84 -2.70 -23.63
CA ALA A 133 2.79 -3.75 -22.61
C ALA A 133 1.34 -4.19 -22.35
N GLY A 134 1.15 -5.46 -22.06
CA GLY A 134 -0.14 -6.03 -21.69
C GLY A 134 -0.59 -5.56 -20.32
N ALA A 135 -1.88 -5.66 -20.05
CA ALA A 135 -2.45 -5.32 -18.75
C ALA A 135 -1.97 -6.30 -17.67
N SER A 136 -1.67 -5.76 -16.50
CA SER A 136 -1.43 -6.58 -15.32
C SER A 136 -2.76 -7.04 -14.72
N LEU A 137 -2.81 -8.30 -14.29
CA LEU A 137 -3.99 -8.92 -13.72
C LEU A 137 -3.89 -8.94 -12.21
N ARG A 138 -5.00 -8.73 -11.52
CA ARG A 138 -5.12 -8.92 -10.08
C ARG A 138 -5.87 -10.21 -9.80
N TYR A 139 -5.33 -11.01 -8.88
CA TYR A 139 -5.94 -12.21 -8.38
C TYR A 139 -6.01 -12.15 -6.85
N ASP A 140 -7.20 -12.21 -6.28
CA ASP A 140 -7.40 -12.22 -4.84
C ASP A 140 -7.45 -13.69 -4.37
N LEU A 141 -6.48 -14.08 -3.54
CA LEU A 141 -6.32 -15.43 -3.02
C LEU A 141 -6.62 -15.46 -1.53
N HIS A 142 -7.65 -16.20 -1.14
CA HIS A 142 -7.99 -16.45 0.26
C HIS A 142 -7.23 -17.67 0.78
N ILE A 143 -6.58 -17.52 1.93
CA ILE A 143 -5.81 -18.57 2.59
C ILE A 143 -6.19 -18.65 4.05
N GLN A 144 -6.08 -19.85 4.62
CA GLN A 144 -6.34 -20.06 6.04
C GLN A 144 -5.25 -19.43 6.90
N PHE A 145 -5.60 -19.03 8.11
CA PHE A 145 -4.67 -18.45 9.07
C PHE A 145 -3.42 -19.33 9.27
N LYS A 146 -3.63 -20.65 9.40
CA LYS A 146 -2.53 -21.61 9.57
C LYS A 146 -1.56 -21.63 8.39
N ASP A 147 -2.09 -21.52 7.17
CA ASP A 147 -1.30 -21.48 5.94
C ASP A 147 -0.48 -20.19 5.82
N ALA A 148 -1.02 -19.08 6.29
CA ALA A 148 -0.28 -17.82 6.37
C ALA A 148 0.87 -17.90 7.38
N VAL A 149 0.68 -18.61 8.50
CA VAL A 149 1.69 -18.75 9.55
C VAL A 149 2.82 -19.68 9.12
N TYR A 150 2.50 -20.86 8.58
CA TYR A 150 3.51 -21.89 8.28
C TYR A 150 3.96 -21.92 6.84
N GLY A 151 3.29 -21.19 5.95
CA GLY A 151 3.48 -21.27 4.53
C GLY A 151 2.77 -22.47 3.91
N THR A 152 2.42 -22.34 2.65
CA THR A 152 1.73 -23.39 1.88
C THR A 152 2.02 -23.25 0.39
N ASN A 153 1.62 -24.26 -0.39
CA ASN A 153 1.54 -24.13 -1.83
C ASN A 153 0.04 -24.06 -2.19
N ALA A 154 -0.34 -23.01 -2.89
CA ALA A 154 -1.71 -22.81 -3.33
C ALA A 154 -1.79 -22.91 -4.86
N ASP A 155 -2.73 -23.67 -5.35
CA ASP A 155 -3.00 -23.74 -6.79
C ASP A 155 -4.00 -22.64 -7.16
N ILE A 156 -3.58 -21.79 -8.11
CA ILE A 156 -4.40 -20.69 -8.60
C ILE A 156 -4.83 -20.97 -10.04
N HIS A 157 -6.07 -20.63 -10.35
CA HIS A 157 -6.66 -20.74 -11.67
C HIS A 157 -7.13 -19.37 -12.12
N PHE A 158 -6.57 -18.88 -13.20
CA PHE A 158 -6.93 -17.56 -13.72
C PHE A 158 -7.03 -17.58 -15.24
N LYS A 159 -7.78 -16.65 -15.76
CA LYS A 159 -7.91 -16.42 -17.19
C LYS A 159 -7.08 -15.23 -17.59
N HIS A 160 -6.38 -15.34 -18.68
CA HIS A 160 -5.60 -14.25 -19.25
C HIS A 160 -5.62 -14.30 -20.77
N ASN A 161 -5.33 -13.17 -21.38
CA ASN A 161 -5.23 -13.07 -22.82
C ASN A 161 -3.80 -13.39 -23.26
N GLU A 162 -3.64 -14.46 -24.03
CA GLU A 162 -2.37 -14.79 -24.66
C GLU A 162 -2.33 -14.38 -26.13
N ALA A 163 -1.13 -14.15 -26.67
CA ALA A 163 -0.96 -13.97 -28.09
C ALA A 163 -1.46 -15.22 -28.84
N CYS A 164 -2.30 -15.03 -29.83
CA CYS A 164 -2.85 -16.13 -30.61
C CYS A 164 -1.73 -16.99 -31.20
N SER A 165 -1.72 -18.27 -30.93
CA SER A 165 -0.69 -19.22 -31.37
C SER A 165 -0.59 -19.36 -32.89
N VAL A 166 -1.69 -19.13 -33.61
CA VAL A 166 -1.75 -19.26 -35.09
C VAL A 166 -1.15 -18.05 -35.76
N CYS A 167 -1.51 -16.83 -35.32
CA CYS A 167 -1.06 -15.59 -35.95
C CYS A 167 0.04 -14.86 -35.17
N LYS A 168 0.47 -15.40 -34.02
CA LYS A 168 1.51 -14.82 -33.15
C LYS A 168 1.26 -13.34 -32.81
N GLY A 169 0.00 -12.99 -32.54
CA GLY A 169 -0.40 -11.64 -32.16
C GLY A 169 -0.71 -10.70 -33.34
N SER A 170 -0.46 -11.10 -34.60
CA SER A 170 -0.69 -10.24 -35.75
C SER A 170 -2.18 -10.00 -36.08
N GLY A 171 -3.07 -10.91 -35.70
CA GLY A 171 -4.48 -10.91 -36.08
C GLY A 171 -4.72 -11.28 -37.55
N ALA A 172 -3.67 -11.47 -38.36
CA ALA A 172 -3.76 -11.83 -39.77
C ALA A 172 -3.71 -13.36 -39.95
N ALA A 173 -4.40 -13.87 -40.94
CA ALA A 173 -4.26 -15.27 -41.33
C ALA A 173 -2.81 -15.61 -41.76
N PRO A 174 -2.38 -16.88 -41.64
CA PRO A 174 -1.07 -17.29 -42.13
C PRO A 174 -0.86 -16.87 -43.57
N GLY A 175 0.26 -16.21 -43.86
CA GLY A 175 0.56 -15.66 -45.20
C GLY A 175 -0.07 -14.30 -45.53
N ALA A 176 -0.93 -13.76 -44.67
CA ALA A 176 -1.45 -12.40 -44.77
C ALA A 176 -0.71 -11.44 -43.84
N SER A 177 -0.60 -10.18 -44.25
CA SER A 177 0.06 -9.12 -43.46
C SER A 177 -0.92 -8.02 -43.08
N LYS A 178 -0.58 -7.30 -42.00
CA LYS A 178 -1.24 -6.04 -41.64
C LYS A 178 -0.83 -5.00 -42.70
N LYS A 179 -1.80 -4.28 -43.26
CA LYS A 179 -1.57 -3.13 -44.11
C LYS A 179 -1.95 -1.84 -43.42
N THR A 180 -1.21 -0.79 -43.66
CA THR A 180 -1.56 0.54 -43.19
C THR A 180 -2.97 0.91 -43.64
N CYS A 181 -3.80 1.40 -42.73
CA CYS A 181 -5.17 1.78 -43.06
C CYS A 181 -5.18 2.93 -44.07
N PRO A 182 -5.76 2.78 -45.27
CA PRO A 182 -5.72 3.82 -46.32
C PRO A 182 -6.60 5.04 -45.97
N THR A 183 -7.50 4.92 -44.99
CA THR A 183 -8.41 6.02 -44.61
C THR A 183 -7.75 6.98 -43.64
N CYS A 184 -6.88 6.50 -42.74
CA CYS A 184 -6.21 7.32 -41.72
C CYS A 184 -4.67 7.31 -41.88
N ASN A 185 -4.15 6.66 -42.91
CA ASN A 185 -2.70 6.54 -43.19
C ASN A 185 -1.88 6.12 -41.96
N GLY A 186 -2.44 5.20 -41.13
CA GLY A 186 -1.77 4.68 -39.93
C GLY A 186 -2.08 5.42 -38.61
N VAL A 187 -2.66 6.61 -38.68
CA VAL A 187 -2.90 7.45 -37.48
C VAL A 187 -4.01 6.92 -36.59
N GLY A 188 -4.91 6.09 -37.07
CA GLY A 188 -6.06 5.57 -36.31
C GLY A 188 -7.22 6.55 -36.16
N GLN A 189 -7.03 7.80 -36.51
CA GLN A 189 -8.05 8.86 -36.41
C GLN A 189 -8.20 9.59 -37.73
N VAL A 190 -9.39 10.10 -37.98
CA VAL A 190 -9.68 10.97 -39.14
C VAL A 190 -10.12 12.33 -38.63
N ARG A 191 -9.68 13.37 -39.31
CA ARG A 191 -10.12 14.74 -39.01
C ARG A 191 -11.28 15.07 -39.94
N GLN A 192 -12.41 15.42 -39.36
CA GLN A 192 -13.58 15.86 -40.09
C GLN A 192 -13.98 17.25 -39.57
N GLY A 193 -14.05 18.24 -40.44
CA GLY A 193 -14.41 19.59 -40.05
C GLY A 193 -14.64 20.46 -41.27
N ASN A 194 -15.60 21.41 -41.12
CA ASN A 194 -15.84 22.47 -42.07
C ASN A 194 -15.33 23.79 -41.48
N GLY A 195 -14.22 24.30 -42.02
CA GLY A 195 -13.68 25.61 -41.66
C GLY A 195 -13.05 25.67 -40.25
N PHE A 196 -13.61 26.42 -39.34
CA PHE A 196 -13.00 26.75 -38.04
C PHE A 196 -13.02 25.62 -36.99
N PHE A 197 -13.83 24.58 -37.19
CA PHE A 197 -13.91 23.46 -36.20
C PHE A 197 -13.45 22.16 -36.84
N THR A 198 -12.38 21.59 -36.30
CA THR A 198 -11.88 20.27 -36.66
C THR A 198 -12.18 19.29 -35.54
N ILE A 199 -13.02 18.30 -35.78
CA ILE A 199 -13.32 17.22 -34.85
C ILE A 199 -12.45 16.02 -35.25
N GLN A 200 -11.70 15.49 -34.25
CA GLN A 200 -10.98 14.23 -34.43
C GLN A 200 -11.91 13.08 -34.06
N GLN A 201 -12.13 12.19 -35.03
CA GLN A 201 -12.96 11.01 -34.84
C GLN A 201 -12.15 9.74 -35.05
N THR A 202 -12.45 8.68 -34.31
CA THR A 202 -11.85 7.37 -34.51
C THR A 202 -12.11 6.90 -35.96
N CYS A 203 -11.07 6.47 -36.63
CA CYS A 203 -11.19 6.02 -38.04
C CYS A 203 -12.19 4.85 -38.14
N PRO A 204 -13.29 4.99 -38.90
CA PRO A 204 -14.33 3.97 -38.95
C PRO A 204 -13.84 2.67 -39.62
N LYS A 205 -12.82 2.76 -40.51
CA LYS A 205 -12.31 1.59 -41.20
C LYS A 205 -11.40 0.69 -40.37
N CYS A 206 -10.56 1.26 -39.53
CA CYS A 206 -9.63 0.49 -38.69
C CYS A 206 -10.01 0.47 -37.22
N GLY A 207 -11.08 1.16 -36.80
CA GLY A 207 -11.49 1.22 -35.38
C GLY A 207 -10.42 1.76 -34.45
N GLY A 208 -9.59 2.70 -34.90
CA GLY A 208 -8.51 3.27 -34.12
C GLY A 208 -7.17 2.53 -34.20
N LYS A 209 -7.12 1.36 -34.82
CA LYS A 209 -5.90 0.51 -34.87
C LYS A 209 -4.83 0.98 -35.83
N GLY A 210 -5.10 1.92 -36.73
CA GLY A 210 -4.16 2.42 -37.74
C GLY A 210 -3.84 1.44 -38.85
N ALA A 211 -4.17 0.16 -38.72
CA ALA A 211 -3.92 -0.90 -39.68
C ALA A 211 -5.19 -1.73 -39.93
N VAL A 212 -5.28 -2.30 -41.11
CA VAL A 212 -6.35 -3.24 -41.50
C VAL A 212 -5.75 -4.56 -41.93
N VAL A 213 -6.50 -5.63 -41.74
CA VAL A 213 -6.10 -6.98 -42.10
C VAL A 213 -7.04 -7.47 -43.18
N ASP A 214 -6.50 -7.79 -44.37
CA ASP A 214 -7.32 -8.25 -45.49
C ASP A 214 -7.95 -9.63 -45.24
N LYS A 215 -7.20 -10.53 -44.60
CA LYS A 215 -7.68 -11.86 -44.22
C LYS A 215 -7.48 -12.02 -42.70
N PRO A 216 -8.54 -11.91 -41.89
CA PRO A 216 -8.43 -12.10 -40.43
C PRO A 216 -8.09 -13.55 -40.07
N CYS A 217 -7.32 -13.73 -39.04
CA CYS A 217 -6.99 -15.05 -38.48
C CYS A 217 -8.29 -15.74 -38.01
N ALA A 218 -8.56 -16.93 -38.49
CA ALA A 218 -9.76 -17.68 -38.13
C ALA A 218 -9.82 -18.03 -36.65
N SER A 219 -8.67 -18.25 -36.02
CA SER A 219 -8.56 -18.67 -34.61
C SER A 219 -8.88 -17.55 -33.62
N CYS A 220 -8.44 -16.30 -33.90
CA CYS A 220 -8.68 -15.14 -33.02
C CYS A 220 -9.63 -14.10 -33.66
N ARG A 221 -10.18 -14.38 -34.84
CA ARG A 221 -11.10 -13.48 -35.57
C ARG A 221 -10.55 -12.06 -35.75
N GLY A 222 -9.23 -11.96 -35.96
CA GLY A 222 -8.55 -10.69 -36.19
C GLY A 222 -8.12 -9.93 -34.91
N SER A 223 -8.42 -10.40 -33.72
CA SER A 223 -8.01 -9.75 -32.45
C SER A 223 -6.51 -9.84 -32.20
N GLY A 224 -5.86 -10.93 -32.62
CA GLY A 224 -4.48 -11.23 -32.31
C GLY A 224 -4.27 -11.90 -30.96
N ILE A 225 -5.28 -11.93 -30.09
CA ILE A 225 -5.25 -12.48 -28.74
C ILE A 225 -6.34 -13.55 -28.55
N GLN A 226 -6.13 -14.44 -27.59
CA GLN A 226 -7.06 -15.46 -27.20
C GLN A 226 -7.09 -15.59 -25.67
N GLU A 227 -8.28 -15.64 -25.08
CA GLU A 227 -8.45 -15.93 -23.67
C GLU A 227 -8.09 -17.40 -23.42
N LYS A 228 -7.20 -17.65 -22.46
CA LYS A 228 -6.85 -18.96 -21.98
C LYS A 228 -6.92 -19.05 -20.47
N SER A 229 -7.36 -20.19 -19.99
CA SER A 229 -7.29 -20.53 -18.57
C SER A 229 -5.93 -21.16 -18.28
N LYS A 230 -5.27 -20.69 -17.24
CA LYS A 230 -3.99 -21.19 -16.76
C LYS A 230 -4.10 -21.60 -15.32
N ALA A 231 -3.51 -22.74 -14.99
CA ALA A 231 -3.32 -23.21 -13.62
C ALA A 231 -1.85 -23.12 -13.28
N MET A 232 -1.54 -22.64 -12.08
CA MET A 232 -0.16 -22.64 -11.58
C MET A 232 -0.16 -22.80 -10.07
N SER A 233 0.90 -23.43 -9.54
CA SER A 233 1.13 -23.53 -8.12
C SER A 233 1.98 -22.38 -7.64
N LEU A 234 1.50 -21.66 -6.62
CA LEU A 234 2.15 -20.53 -6.00
C LEU A 234 2.64 -20.92 -4.62
N LYS A 235 3.95 -20.78 -4.40
CA LYS A 235 4.54 -20.99 -3.08
C LYS A 235 4.34 -19.75 -2.23
N ILE A 236 3.61 -19.89 -1.13
CA ILE A 236 3.35 -18.84 -0.13
C ILE A 236 4.35 -19.04 1.01
N PRO A 237 5.25 -18.07 1.27
CA PRO A 237 6.21 -18.17 2.35
C PRO A 237 5.52 -18.12 3.72
N ALA A 238 6.15 -18.75 4.72
CA ALA A 238 5.70 -18.69 6.10
C ALA A 238 5.77 -17.25 6.65
N GLY A 239 4.86 -16.92 7.55
CA GLY A 239 4.82 -15.61 8.20
C GLY A 239 4.32 -14.47 7.31
N ILE A 240 3.56 -14.76 6.27
CA ILE A 240 3.04 -13.73 5.38
C ILE A 240 1.88 -12.97 6.03
N ASP A 241 1.83 -11.66 5.79
CA ASP A 241 0.79 -10.80 6.33
C ASP A 241 -0.43 -10.69 5.42
N ASN A 242 -1.58 -10.35 6.00
CA ASN A 242 -2.80 -10.05 5.25
C ASN A 242 -2.58 -8.86 4.31
N GLY A 243 -3.12 -8.93 3.10
CA GLY A 243 -2.96 -7.89 2.08
C GLY A 243 -1.61 -7.89 1.36
N LYS A 244 -0.71 -8.81 1.67
CA LYS A 244 0.57 -8.94 0.98
C LYS A 244 0.37 -9.26 -0.49
N ARG A 245 1.17 -8.62 -1.35
CA ARG A 245 1.14 -8.81 -2.81
C ARG A 245 2.33 -9.65 -3.26
N ILE A 246 2.05 -10.65 -4.09
CA ILE A 246 3.06 -11.45 -4.78
C ILE A 246 2.94 -11.15 -6.27
N VAL A 247 4.00 -10.64 -6.88
CA VAL A 247 4.02 -10.29 -8.30
C VAL A 247 4.72 -11.41 -9.09
N ILE A 248 3.99 -11.98 -10.05
CA ILE A 248 4.51 -13.01 -10.95
C ILE A 248 4.64 -12.38 -12.34
N ARG A 249 5.88 -12.11 -12.71
CA ARG A 249 6.18 -11.37 -13.94
C ARG A 249 5.77 -12.12 -15.19
N GLY A 250 5.23 -11.38 -16.17
CA GLY A 250 4.87 -11.91 -17.47
C GLY A 250 3.70 -12.89 -17.49
N GLN A 251 2.89 -12.95 -16.42
CA GLN A 251 1.70 -13.80 -16.30
C GLN A 251 0.38 -13.02 -16.40
N GLY A 252 0.45 -11.74 -16.78
CA GLY A 252 -0.71 -10.92 -17.12
C GLY A 252 -1.16 -11.12 -18.56
N ASP A 253 -1.90 -10.17 -19.09
CA ASP A 253 -2.36 -10.18 -20.48
C ASP A 253 -1.20 -9.95 -21.45
N ALA A 254 -1.31 -10.53 -22.64
CA ALA A 254 -0.36 -10.33 -23.71
C ALA A 254 -0.32 -8.85 -24.15
N GLY A 255 0.88 -8.35 -24.41
CA GLY A 255 1.07 -7.01 -24.96
C GLY A 255 0.56 -6.89 -26.39
N GLU A 256 0.20 -5.67 -26.77
CA GLU A 256 -0.21 -5.35 -28.13
C GLU A 256 1.02 -5.10 -29.05
N ASN A 257 0.89 -5.45 -30.30
CA ASN A 257 1.91 -5.23 -31.36
C ASN A 257 3.32 -5.77 -31.00
N GLY A 258 3.40 -6.90 -30.28
CA GLY A 258 4.66 -7.50 -29.86
C GLY A 258 5.26 -6.91 -28.57
N GLY A 259 4.48 -6.13 -27.83
CA GLY A 259 4.87 -5.66 -26.50
C GLY A 259 4.98 -6.80 -25.49
N PRO A 260 5.65 -6.57 -24.34
CA PRO A 260 5.77 -7.57 -23.29
C PRO A 260 4.42 -7.85 -22.65
N ALA A 261 4.24 -9.06 -22.10
CA ALA A 261 3.06 -9.38 -21.30
C ALA A 261 3.09 -8.60 -19.98
N GLY A 262 1.92 -8.30 -19.45
CA GLY A 262 1.77 -7.75 -18.11
C GLY A 262 2.10 -8.75 -17.01
N ASP A 263 1.92 -8.37 -15.76
CA ASP A 263 2.20 -9.20 -14.61
C ASP A 263 0.91 -9.72 -13.95
N LEU A 264 1.00 -10.82 -13.24
CA LEU A 264 -0.05 -11.29 -12.36
C LEU A 264 0.29 -10.87 -10.93
N VAL A 265 -0.56 -10.03 -10.34
CA VAL A 265 -0.46 -9.56 -8.95
C VAL A 265 -1.43 -10.36 -8.10
N VAL A 266 -0.91 -11.29 -7.30
CA VAL A 266 -1.71 -12.07 -6.35
C VAL A 266 -1.74 -11.33 -5.02
N VAL A 267 -2.94 -10.94 -4.57
CA VAL A 267 -3.20 -10.32 -3.26
C VAL A 267 -3.69 -11.39 -2.31
N LEU A 268 -3.00 -11.54 -1.19
CA LEU A 268 -3.34 -12.56 -0.20
C LEU A 268 -4.32 -12.01 0.83
N HIS A 269 -5.40 -12.73 1.05
CA HIS A 269 -6.40 -12.46 2.09
C HIS A 269 -6.35 -13.60 3.11
N VAL A 270 -5.88 -13.28 4.31
CA VAL A 270 -5.78 -14.25 5.40
C VAL A 270 -7.09 -14.28 6.17
N GLU A 271 -7.71 -15.46 6.25
CA GLU A 271 -8.92 -15.68 7.05
C GLU A 271 -8.61 -15.58 8.53
N SER A 272 -9.56 -15.04 9.31
CA SER A 272 -9.45 -15.00 10.77
C SER A 272 -9.54 -16.40 11.38
N HIS A 273 -8.78 -16.64 12.46
CA HIS A 273 -8.86 -17.89 13.20
C HIS A 273 -9.75 -17.71 14.44
N PRO A 274 -10.62 -18.69 14.80
CA PRO A 274 -11.54 -18.53 15.92
C PRO A 274 -10.88 -18.36 17.28
N ASN A 275 -9.68 -18.90 17.47
CA ASN A 275 -9.02 -18.95 18.77
C ASN A 275 -7.68 -18.22 18.82
N PHE A 276 -7.14 -17.83 17.67
CA PHE A 276 -5.83 -17.19 17.60
C PHE A 276 -5.90 -15.86 16.85
N GLU A 277 -5.23 -14.88 17.38
CA GLU A 277 -4.96 -13.60 16.75
C GLU A 277 -3.45 -13.47 16.53
N ARG A 278 -3.04 -12.66 15.58
CA ARG A 278 -1.64 -12.42 15.25
C ARG A 278 -1.33 -10.94 15.30
N ASP A 279 -0.23 -10.62 15.99
CA ASP A 279 0.38 -9.29 15.93
C ASP A 279 1.88 -9.45 15.60
N GLY A 280 2.27 -8.99 14.41
CA GLY A 280 3.61 -9.19 13.88
C GLY A 280 4.00 -10.68 13.80
N ASN A 281 4.97 -11.09 14.61
CA ASN A 281 5.41 -12.50 14.69
C ASN A 281 4.85 -13.25 15.91
N ASP A 282 4.09 -12.57 16.73
CA ASP A 282 3.55 -13.17 17.95
C ASP A 282 2.09 -13.60 17.74
N LEU A 283 1.70 -14.67 18.44
CA LEU A 283 0.35 -15.21 18.46
C LEU A 283 -0.29 -14.92 19.80
N TYR A 284 -1.58 -14.66 19.79
CA TYR A 284 -2.39 -14.40 20.97
C TYR A 284 -3.57 -15.36 21.02
N CYS A 285 -3.86 -15.89 22.19
CA CYS A 285 -5.09 -16.65 22.45
C CYS A 285 -5.60 -16.36 23.85
N ALA A 286 -6.86 -16.65 24.10
CA ALA A 286 -7.47 -16.51 25.41
C ALA A 286 -7.88 -17.89 25.95
N VAL A 287 -7.60 -18.12 27.24
CA VAL A 287 -7.96 -19.38 27.91
C VAL A 287 -8.79 -19.07 29.15
N PRO A 288 -10.01 -19.61 29.24
CA PRO A 288 -10.82 -19.47 30.45
C PRO A 288 -10.34 -20.43 31.54
N ILE A 289 -10.20 -19.92 32.76
CA ILE A 289 -9.94 -20.71 33.96
C ILE A 289 -10.93 -20.33 35.07
N SER A 290 -11.14 -21.22 36.01
CA SER A 290 -12.01 -20.95 37.17
C SER A 290 -11.32 -20.01 38.20
N ILE A 291 -12.12 -19.37 39.04
CA ILE A 291 -11.61 -18.55 40.17
C ILE A 291 -10.69 -19.37 41.09
N ALA A 292 -11.02 -20.63 41.35
CA ALA A 292 -10.21 -21.50 42.21
C ALA A 292 -8.85 -21.82 41.53
N GLN A 293 -8.83 -22.07 40.23
CA GLN A 293 -7.59 -22.27 39.47
C GLN A 293 -6.73 -21.02 39.43
N ALA A 294 -7.33 -19.84 39.31
CA ALA A 294 -6.61 -18.58 39.32
C ALA A 294 -5.99 -18.28 40.71
N ALA A 295 -6.73 -18.60 41.79
CA ALA A 295 -6.29 -18.36 43.16
C ALA A 295 -5.19 -19.34 43.63
N LEU A 296 -5.36 -20.64 43.31
CA LEU A 296 -4.47 -21.70 43.82
C LEU A 296 -3.33 -22.04 42.84
N GLY A 297 -3.38 -21.50 41.62
CA GLY A 297 -2.53 -21.94 40.54
C GLY A 297 -2.98 -23.28 39.95
N CYS A 298 -2.57 -23.53 38.73
CA CYS A 298 -2.88 -24.79 38.05
C CYS A 298 -1.94 -25.01 36.86
N GLU A 299 -1.97 -26.23 36.32
CA GLU A 299 -1.41 -26.53 35.01
C GLU A 299 -2.52 -26.70 34.01
N ILE A 300 -2.43 -25.99 32.90
CA ILE A 300 -3.39 -26.08 31.79
C ILE A 300 -2.67 -26.55 30.52
N SER A 301 -3.34 -27.38 29.73
CA SER A 301 -2.83 -27.81 28.44
C SER A 301 -3.66 -27.17 27.34
N ILE A 302 -3.01 -26.45 26.43
CA ILE A 302 -3.63 -25.87 25.24
C ILE A 302 -3.11 -26.55 23.98
N THR A 303 -3.90 -26.51 22.94
CA THR A 303 -3.46 -26.96 21.63
C THR A 303 -2.92 -25.75 20.86
N SER A 304 -1.63 -25.77 20.55
CA SER A 304 -0.99 -24.77 19.70
C SER A 304 -1.53 -24.80 18.26
N LEU A 305 -1.25 -23.78 17.49
CA LEU A 305 -1.70 -23.67 16.09
C LEU A 305 -1.20 -24.82 15.19
N ASP A 306 -0.05 -25.41 15.51
CA ASP A 306 0.52 -26.58 14.82
C ASP A 306 -0.12 -27.92 15.27
N GLY A 307 -1.04 -27.89 16.24
CA GLY A 307 -1.73 -29.06 16.76
C GLY A 307 -1.01 -29.75 17.94
N LYS A 308 0.13 -29.24 18.40
CA LYS A 308 0.83 -29.78 19.57
C LYS A 308 0.17 -29.33 20.85
N LYS A 309 0.19 -30.21 21.84
CA LYS A 309 -0.23 -29.85 23.21
C LYS A 309 0.92 -29.17 23.93
N VAL A 310 0.67 -27.96 24.42
CA VAL A 310 1.62 -27.16 25.21
C VAL A 310 1.05 -27.00 26.61
N THR A 311 1.81 -27.40 27.62
CA THR A 311 1.42 -27.27 29.03
C THR A 311 1.94 -25.94 29.57
N ILE A 312 1.08 -25.19 30.24
CA ILE A 312 1.35 -23.89 30.83
C ILE A 312 1.10 -23.96 32.31
N LYS A 313 2.06 -23.52 33.11
CA LYS A 313 1.90 -23.34 34.53
C LYS A 313 1.33 -21.97 34.80
N VAL A 314 0.13 -21.93 35.35
CA VAL A 314 -0.54 -20.72 35.84
C VAL A 314 -0.13 -20.52 37.32
N PRO A 315 0.58 -19.43 37.67
CA PRO A 315 0.91 -19.16 39.05
C PRO A 315 -0.34 -18.93 39.91
N ASP A 316 -0.20 -19.16 41.21
CA ASP A 316 -1.19 -18.77 42.19
C ASP A 316 -1.39 -17.22 42.22
N GLY A 317 -2.60 -16.77 42.55
CA GLY A 317 -2.94 -15.36 42.54
C GLY A 317 -2.92 -14.70 41.14
N THR A 318 -3.14 -15.47 40.09
CA THR A 318 -3.16 -14.93 38.72
C THR A 318 -4.38 -14.04 38.52
N ALA A 319 -4.14 -12.76 38.20
CA ALA A 319 -5.20 -11.80 37.89
C ALA A 319 -5.90 -12.09 36.57
N ASN A 320 -7.17 -11.63 36.46
CA ASN A 320 -7.89 -11.67 35.19
C ASN A 320 -7.17 -10.80 34.15
N GLY A 321 -7.06 -11.30 32.91
CA GLY A 321 -6.39 -10.57 31.79
C GLY A 321 -4.87 -10.76 31.78
N LYS A 322 -4.25 -11.44 32.75
CA LYS A 322 -2.81 -11.67 32.78
C LYS A 322 -2.35 -12.43 31.52
N LEU A 323 -1.30 -11.93 30.87
CA LEU A 323 -0.66 -12.56 29.73
C LEU A 323 0.47 -13.49 30.19
N LEU A 324 0.42 -14.74 29.78
CA LEU A 324 1.47 -15.74 29.96
C LEU A 324 2.17 -15.98 28.63
N ARG A 325 3.49 -15.82 28.61
CA ARG A 325 4.31 -15.95 27.39
C ARG A 325 4.89 -17.35 27.26
N ILE A 326 4.73 -17.94 26.10
CA ILE A 326 5.34 -19.22 25.72
C ILE A 326 6.32 -18.93 24.58
N LYS A 327 7.60 -19.11 24.87
CA LYS A 327 8.67 -18.79 23.91
C LYS A 327 8.68 -19.75 22.72
N GLY A 328 8.82 -19.20 21.51
CA GLY A 328 9.03 -19.98 20.29
C GLY A 328 7.81 -20.71 19.74
N GLU A 329 6.59 -20.43 20.23
CA GLU A 329 5.32 -21.02 19.74
C GLU A 329 4.52 -20.02 18.89
N GLY A 330 5.16 -18.93 18.44
CA GLY A 330 4.59 -17.94 17.52
C GLY A 330 4.87 -18.25 16.05
N VAL A 331 4.76 -17.23 15.22
CA VAL A 331 4.92 -17.27 13.75
C VAL A 331 6.40 -17.39 13.40
N PRO A 332 6.79 -18.26 12.45
CA PRO A 332 8.16 -18.31 11.94
C PRO A 332 8.56 -16.96 11.30
N VAL A 333 9.71 -16.45 11.68
CA VAL A 333 10.26 -15.22 11.10
C VAL A 333 10.87 -15.53 9.74
N SER A 334 10.46 -14.81 8.70
CA SER A 334 10.97 -14.97 7.34
C SER A 334 12.50 -14.92 7.32
N ASN A 335 13.12 -15.86 6.63
CA ASN A 335 14.59 -16.01 6.50
C ASN A 335 15.36 -16.25 7.82
N SER A 336 14.69 -16.73 8.87
CA SER A 336 15.30 -17.02 10.16
C SER A 336 14.80 -18.37 10.69
N THR A 337 15.59 -19.02 11.55
CA THR A 337 15.16 -20.19 12.34
C THR A 337 14.35 -19.77 13.59
N ARG A 338 14.24 -18.47 13.84
CA ARG A 338 13.50 -17.94 14.99
C ARG A 338 11.99 -17.97 14.71
N LYS A 339 11.25 -18.20 15.77
CA LYS A 339 9.81 -18.02 15.81
C LYS A 339 9.49 -16.90 16.81
N GLY A 340 8.38 -16.23 16.63
CA GLY A 340 7.78 -15.39 17.64
C GLY A 340 7.29 -16.19 18.85
N ASP A 341 6.57 -15.56 19.72
CA ASP A 341 6.08 -16.16 20.95
C ASP A 341 4.55 -16.30 20.92
N LEU A 342 4.03 -17.17 21.76
CA LEU A 342 2.59 -17.30 21.99
C LEU A 342 2.25 -16.65 23.33
N TYR A 343 1.35 -15.67 23.29
CA TYR A 343 0.80 -15.02 24.48
C TYR A 343 -0.58 -15.57 24.77
N VAL A 344 -0.73 -16.10 25.97
CA VAL A 344 -1.98 -16.69 26.45
C VAL A 344 -2.61 -15.75 27.47
N LYS A 345 -3.72 -15.14 27.10
CA LYS A 345 -4.51 -14.27 28.00
C LYS A 345 -5.39 -15.13 28.90
N ILE A 346 -5.15 -15.03 30.19
CA ILE A 346 -5.94 -15.76 31.18
C ILE A 346 -7.25 -15.00 31.45
N MET A 347 -8.36 -15.70 31.23
CA MET A 347 -9.71 -15.17 31.45
C MET A 347 -10.34 -15.88 32.63
N VAL A 348 -10.41 -15.22 33.77
CA VAL A 348 -11.00 -15.79 34.99
C VAL A 348 -12.52 -15.78 34.87
N GLN A 349 -13.12 -16.97 34.88
CA GLN A 349 -14.56 -17.13 34.84
C GLN A 349 -15.19 -17.32 36.21
N VAL A 350 -16.17 -16.50 36.51
CA VAL A 350 -17.02 -16.67 37.70
C VAL A 350 -18.15 -17.65 37.37
N PRO A 351 -18.29 -18.75 38.10
CA PRO A 351 -19.31 -19.74 37.82
C PRO A 351 -20.72 -19.17 38.08
N SER A 352 -21.58 -19.25 37.06
CA SER A 352 -22.97 -18.78 37.14
C SER A 352 -23.89 -19.74 37.93
N ARG A 353 -23.53 -21.01 38.02
CA ARG A 353 -24.29 -22.05 38.71
C ARG A 353 -23.39 -22.77 39.70
N LEU A 354 -23.75 -22.72 40.97
CA LEU A 354 -23.02 -23.35 42.07
C LEU A 354 -23.91 -24.41 42.73
N SER A 355 -23.35 -25.56 43.07
CA SER A 355 -23.96 -26.52 43.92
C SER A 355 -24.05 -26.00 45.37
N SER A 356 -24.94 -26.61 46.22
CA SER A 356 -25.09 -26.20 47.63
C SER A 356 -23.76 -26.26 48.39
N LYS A 357 -22.97 -27.29 48.14
CA LYS A 357 -21.63 -27.45 48.77
C LYS A 357 -20.62 -26.40 48.32
N GLN A 358 -20.61 -26.03 47.03
CA GLN A 358 -19.75 -24.97 46.53
C GLN A 358 -20.11 -23.60 47.14
N LYS A 359 -21.42 -23.32 47.28
CA LYS A 359 -21.88 -22.07 47.91
C LYS A 359 -21.44 -22.00 49.39
N GLU A 360 -21.49 -23.12 50.09
CA GLU A 360 -21.08 -23.21 51.48
C GLU A 360 -19.58 -22.96 51.63
N LEU A 361 -18.74 -23.60 50.82
CA LEU A 361 -17.30 -23.39 50.81
C LEU A 361 -16.91 -21.93 50.47
N LEU A 362 -17.60 -21.32 49.52
CA LEU A 362 -17.35 -19.91 49.19
C LEU A 362 -17.80 -18.95 50.27
N LYS A 363 -18.86 -19.29 51.05
CA LYS A 363 -19.25 -18.51 52.20
C LYS A 363 -18.19 -18.58 53.31
N GLN A 364 -17.68 -19.77 53.59
CA GLN A 364 -16.59 -19.98 54.56
C GLN A 364 -15.33 -19.22 54.12
N TYR A 365 -14.99 -19.24 52.83
CA TYR A 365 -13.87 -18.47 52.31
C TYR A 365 -14.09 -16.96 52.51
N MET A 366 -15.29 -16.44 52.20
CA MET A 366 -15.64 -15.03 52.37
C MET A 366 -15.55 -14.54 53.81
N GLU A 367 -15.87 -15.43 54.79
CA GLU A 367 -15.71 -15.13 56.21
C GLU A 367 -14.24 -14.99 56.64
N LEU A 368 -13.32 -15.68 55.95
CA LEU A 368 -11.88 -15.62 56.21
C LEU A 368 -11.19 -14.44 55.54
N GLU A 369 -11.79 -13.88 54.49
CA GLU A 369 -11.16 -12.88 53.62
C GLU A 369 -11.11 -11.48 54.22
N ASN A 370 -11.91 -11.17 55.29
CA ASN A 370 -12.00 -9.87 55.92
C ASN A 370 -12.00 -8.70 54.94
N PRO A 371 -12.97 -8.60 54.02
CA PRO A 371 -12.98 -7.53 53.04
C PRO A 371 -13.11 -6.16 53.73
N PRO A 372 -12.49 -5.08 53.21
CA PRO A 372 -12.67 -3.74 53.75
C PRO A 372 -14.16 -3.37 53.71
N SER A 373 -14.66 -2.76 54.80
CA SER A 373 -16.07 -2.38 54.98
C SER A 373 -16.59 -1.45 53.86
N GLU A 374 -15.71 -0.70 53.21
CA GLU A 374 -16.02 0.16 52.09
C GLU A 374 -15.02 -0.06 50.96
N PRO A 375 -15.49 -0.48 49.74
CA PRO A 375 -14.63 -0.61 48.60
C PRO A 375 -14.15 0.76 48.12
N GLN A 376 -12.85 0.92 47.89
CA GLN A 376 -12.29 2.16 47.32
C GLN A 376 -12.60 2.23 45.82
N LEU A 377 -13.08 3.42 45.39
CA LEU A 377 -13.31 3.68 43.97
C LEU A 377 -11.95 3.74 43.23
N MET A 378 -11.86 3.04 42.11
CA MET A 378 -10.71 3.09 41.21
C MET A 378 -11.04 3.89 39.96
N PRO A 379 -10.10 4.67 39.41
CA PRO A 379 -10.32 5.37 38.14
C PRO A 379 -10.48 4.38 36.98
N LEU A 380 -11.42 4.65 36.07
CA LEU A 380 -11.71 3.79 34.92
C LEU A 380 -10.49 3.55 34.04
N SER A 381 -9.52 4.47 34.02
CA SER A 381 -8.25 4.32 33.31
C SER A 381 -7.39 3.15 33.77
N GLN A 382 -7.61 2.62 34.99
CA GLN A 382 -6.92 1.44 35.51
C GLN A 382 -7.59 0.12 35.14
N LEU A 383 -8.77 0.15 34.54
CA LEU A 383 -9.51 -1.04 34.08
C LEU A 383 -9.13 -1.52 32.70
N SER A 384 -8.29 -0.78 31.96
CA SER A 384 -7.91 -1.03 30.57
C SER A 384 -6.50 -1.63 30.42
N SER A 385 -6.06 -2.42 31.38
CA SER A 385 -4.79 -3.15 31.28
C SER A 385 -5.00 -4.65 31.00
#